data_1251a81b3b87fb21db945ed8e0af6014
#
_entry.id   1251a81b3b87fb21db945ed8e0af6014
#
_cell.length_a   1.000
_cell.length_b   1.000
_cell.length_c   1.000
_cell.angle_alpha   90.00
_cell.angle_beta   90.00
_cell.angle_gamma   90.00
#
_symmetry.space_group_name_H-M   'P 1'
#
loop_
_entity.id
_entity.type
_entity.pdbx_description
1 polymer ?
#
loop_
_entity_poly.entity_id
_entity_poly.type
_entity_poly.pdbx_seq_one_letter_code
_entity_poly.pdbx_strand_id
1 'polypeptide(L)'
;MANIAEGFERSRIREFHQFLSTAKASCAEVRSHLYAALDAGYLGKTNFDRLILQAEEVGRIVGGLRASIGKQSSKRVENNREV
;
A
#
# COMPACT_ATOMS: atom_id res chain seq x y z
N MET A 1 6.64 1.57 -31.90
CA MET A 1 5.29 1.35 -31.36
C MET A 1 5.30 0.55 -30.07
N ALA A 2 5.97 -0.59 -30.03
CA ALA A 2 6.08 -1.40 -28.81
C ALA A 2 6.72 -0.64 -27.64
N ASN A 3 7.69 0.22 -27.91
CA ASN A 3 8.39 0.98 -26.86
C ASN A 3 7.50 1.98 -26.15
N ILE A 4 6.56 2.58 -26.84
CA ILE A 4 5.62 3.55 -26.25
C ILE A 4 4.66 2.83 -25.30
N ALA A 5 4.12 1.68 -25.73
CA ALA A 5 3.21 0.88 -24.91
C ALA A 5 3.92 0.37 -23.63
N GLU A 6 5.15 -0.13 -23.76
CA GLU A 6 5.92 -0.61 -22.61
C GLU A 6 6.22 0.51 -21.63
N GLY A 7 6.59 1.69 -22.12
CA GLY A 7 6.85 2.85 -21.28
C GLY A 7 5.60 3.28 -20.51
N PHE A 8 4.44 3.25 -21.16
CA PHE A 8 3.17 3.58 -20.54
C PHE A 8 2.82 2.59 -19.43
N GLU A 9 3.01 1.29 -19.69
CA GLU A 9 2.74 0.26 -18.67
C GLU A 9 3.66 0.39 -17.46
N ARG A 10 4.95 0.66 -17.67
CA ARG A 10 5.90 0.88 -16.58
C ARG A 10 5.53 2.08 -15.75
N SER A 11 5.10 3.16 -16.39
CA SER A 11 4.66 4.36 -15.72
C SER A 11 3.45 4.08 -14.83
N ARG A 12 2.46 3.32 -15.34
CA ARG A 12 1.27 2.96 -14.58
C ARG A 12 1.60 2.07 -13.39
N ILE A 13 2.50 1.10 -13.57
CA ILE A 13 2.93 0.22 -12.48
C ILE A 13 3.61 1.03 -11.40
N ARG A 14 4.48 1.97 -11.78
CA ARG A 14 5.19 2.83 -10.84
C ARG A 14 4.25 3.74 -10.07
N GLU A 15 3.30 4.34 -10.77
CA GLU A 15 2.28 5.18 -10.16
C GLU A 15 1.41 4.38 -9.18
N PHE A 16 1.03 3.16 -9.55
CA PHE A 16 0.25 2.28 -8.69
C PHE A 16 1.04 1.91 -7.44
N HIS A 17 2.33 1.60 -7.60
CA HIS A 17 3.20 1.29 -6.47
C HIS A 17 3.31 2.49 -5.52
N GLN A 18 3.45 3.70 -6.05
CA GLN A 18 3.48 4.92 -5.24
C GLN A 18 2.16 5.14 -4.52
N PHE A 19 1.04 4.90 -5.20
CA PHE A 19 -0.28 4.99 -4.59
C PHE A 19 -0.41 4.04 -3.41
N LEU A 20 0.05 2.79 -3.58
CA LEU A 20 0.00 1.79 -2.51
C LEU A 20 0.91 2.17 -1.34
N SER A 21 2.06 2.78 -1.61
CA SER A 21 2.95 3.27 -0.55
C SER A 21 2.28 4.36 0.28
N THR A 22 1.58 5.28 -0.37
CA THR A 22 0.80 6.33 0.29
C THR A 22 -0.36 5.74 1.11
N ALA A 23 -1.06 4.76 0.53
CA ALA A 23 -2.16 4.08 1.22
C ALA A 23 -1.67 3.35 2.48
N LYS A 24 -0.51 2.70 2.40
CA LYS A 24 0.09 2.02 3.55
C LYS A 24 0.43 3.01 4.66
N ALA A 25 1.02 4.16 4.31
CA ALA A 25 1.32 5.21 5.26
C ALA A 25 0.04 5.75 5.90
N SER A 26 -1.03 5.93 5.12
CA SER A 26 -2.32 6.38 5.62
C SER A 26 -2.93 5.39 6.61
N CYS A 27 -2.78 4.07 6.36
CA CYS A 27 -3.23 3.05 7.30
C CYS A 27 -2.50 3.16 8.65
N ALA A 28 -1.19 3.43 8.61
CA ALA A 28 -0.40 3.61 9.82
C ALA A 28 -0.86 4.85 10.60
N GLU A 29 -1.17 5.94 9.90
CA GLU A 29 -1.72 7.15 10.53
C GLU A 29 -3.06 6.89 11.17
N VAL A 30 -3.95 6.15 10.48
CA VAL A 30 -5.25 5.78 11.04
C VAL A 30 -5.08 5.01 12.35
N ARG A 31 -4.16 4.05 12.39
CA ARG A 31 -3.89 3.30 13.63
C ARG A 31 -3.43 4.23 14.74
N SER A 32 -2.52 5.15 14.45
CA SER A 32 -2.07 6.13 15.44
C SER A 32 -3.21 6.99 15.97
N HIS A 33 -4.07 7.46 15.08
CA HIS A 33 -5.23 8.26 15.46
C HIS A 33 -6.24 7.47 16.28
N LEU A 34 -6.40 6.17 16.03
CA LEU A 34 -7.28 5.32 16.83
C LEU A 34 -6.75 5.17 18.25
N TYR A 35 -5.45 5.00 18.44
CA TYR A 35 -4.84 4.95 19.77
C TYR A 35 -5.03 6.28 20.50
N ALA A 36 -4.83 7.40 19.81
CA ALA A 36 -5.03 8.72 20.41
C ALA A 36 -6.48 8.93 20.82
N ALA A 37 -7.44 8.49 20.00
CA ALA A 37 -8.87 8.60 20.30
C ALA A 37 -9.26 7.75 21.51
N LEU A 38 -8.68 6.55 21.62
CA LEU A 38 -8.89 5.67 22.78
C LEU A 38 -8.37 6.35 24.05
N ASP A 39 -7.14 6.86 24.01
CA ASP A 39 -6.51 7.52 25.16
C ASP A 39 -7.27 8.77 25.59
N ALA A 40 -7.79 9.54 24.64
CA ALA A 40 -8.55 10.75 24.91
C ALA A 40 -10.00 10.49 25.36
N GLY A 41 -10.45 9.24 25.30
CA GLY A 41 -11.80 8.88 25.70
C GLY A 41 -12.86 9.12 24.65
N TYR A 42 -12.49 9.46 23.42
CA TYR A 42 -13.45 9.63 22.32
C TYR A 42 -13.96 8.31 21.76
N LEU A 43 -13.22 7.22 22.01
CA LEU A 43 -13.51 5.92 21.43
C LEU A 43 -13.44 4.88 22.55
N GLY A 44 -14.50 4.07 22.69
CA GLY A 44 -14.52 2.98 23.65
C GLY A 44 -13.69 1.81 23.18
N LYS A 45 -13.27 0.96 24.13
CA LYS A 45 -12.35 -0.16 23.84
C LYS A 45 -12.94 -1.15 22.81
N THR A 46 -14.23 -1.47 22.93
CA THR A 46 -14.88 -2.42 22.01
C THR A 46 -14.82 -1.93 20.57
N ASN A 47 -15.16 -0.66 20.35
CA ASN A 47 -15.09 -0.05 19.03
C ASN A 47 -13.64 0.10 18.56
N PHE A 48 -12.73 0.44 19.47
CA PHE A 48 -11.31 0.52 19.16
C PHE A 48 -10.78 -0.83 18.67
N ASP A 49 -11.07 -1.93 19.38
CA ASP A 49 -10.58 -3.26 19.02
C ASP A 49 -11.04 -3.65 17.63
N ARG A 50 -12.31 -3.36 17.30
CA ARG A 50 -12.85 -3.65 15.98
C ARG A 50 -12.17 -2.83 14.89
N LEU A 51 -12.03 -1.53 15.11
CA LEU A 51 -11.48 -0.62 14.12
C LEU A 51 -9.99 -0.85 13.89
N ILE A 52 -9.24 -1.15 14.96
CA ILE A 52 -7.80 -1.40 14.82
C ILE A 52 -7.54 -2.69 14.02
N LEU A 53 -8.36 -3.73 14.22
CA LEU A 53 -8.25 -4.95 13.42
C LEU A 53 -8.54 -4.71 11.96
N GLN A 54 -9.54 -3.89 11.65
CA GLN A 54 -9.86 -3.53 10.27
C GLN A 54 -8.73 -2.74 9.62
N ALA A 55 -8.17 -1.78 10.35
CA ALA A 55 -7.05 -0.98 9.83
C ALA A 55 -5.81 -1.85 9.57
N GLU A 56 -5.52 -2.78 10.46
CA GLU A 56 -4.41 -3.72 10.30
C GLU A 56 -4.62 -4.63 9.09
N GLU A 57 -5.83 -5.12 8.88
CA GLU A 57 -6.16 -5.98 7.74
C GLU A 57 -5.99 -5.23 6.43
N VAL A 58 -6.51 -4.01 6.33
CA VAL A 58 -6.33 -3.18 5.14
C VAL A 58 -4.84 -2.93 4.89
N GLY A 59 -4.08 -2.63 5.96
CA GLY A 59 -2.64 -2.43 5.86
C GLY A 59 -1.90 -3.65 5.33
N ARG A 60 -2.29 -4.86 5.76
CA ARG A 60 -1.70 -6.10 5.24
C ARG A 60 -2.01 -6.31 3.76
N ILE A 61 -3.25 -6.07 3.35
CA ILE A 61 -3.66 -6.21 1.96
C ILE A 61 -2.88 -5.23 1.08
N VAL A 62 -2.83 -3.97 1.48
CA VAL A 62 -2.11 -2.92 0.75
C VAL A 62 -0.62 -3.26 0.68
N GLY A 63 -0.03 -3.71 1.79
CA GLY A 63 1.38 -4.10 1.84
C GLY A 63 1.69 -5.28 0.94
N GLY A 64 0.79 -6.28 0.89
CA GLY A 64 0.93 -7.43 0.01
C GLY A 64 0.86 -7.04 -1.46
N LEU A 65 -0.09 -6.19 -1.82
CA LEU A 65 -0.20 -5.68 -3.19
C LEU A 65 1.04 -4.89 -3.58
N ARG A 66 1.52 -4.02 -2.69
CA ARG A 66 2.71 -3.21 -2.93
C ARG A 66 3.93 -4.09 -3.20
N ALA A 67 4.13 -5.13 -2.40
CA ALA A 67 5.24 -6.06 -2.57
C ALA A 67 5.13 -6.82 -3.89
N SER A 68 3.93 -7.26 -4.26
CA SER A 68 3.67 -7.96 -5.51
C SER A 68 3.99 -7.08 -6.72
N ILE A 69 3.54 -5.84 -6.72
CA ILE A 69 3.80 -4.88 -7.80
C ILE A 69 5.29 -4.55 -7.88
N GLY A 70 5.96 -4.42 -6.73
CA GLY A 70 7.40 -4.20 -6.68
C GLY A 70 8.19 -5.35 -7.33
N LYS A 71 7.80 -6.59 -7.08
CA LYS A 71 8.41 -7.77 -7.70
C LYS A 71 8.21 -7.79 -9.20
N GLN A 72 7.02 -7.45 -9.67
CA GLN A 72 6.73 -7.37 -11.11
C GLN A 72 7.60 -6.33 -11.80
N SER A 73 7.77 -5.17 -11.18
CA SER A 73 8.62 -4.11 -11.70
C SER A 73 10.07 -4.56 -11.80
N SER A 74 10.59 -5.24 -10.77
CA SER A 74 11.96 -5.77 -10.76
C SER A 74 12.17 -6.83 -11.84
N LYS A 75 11.21 -7.74 -12.02
CA LYS A 75 11.29 -8.78 -13.06
C LYS A 75 11.34 -8.16 -14.46
N ARG A 76 10.55 -7.13 -14.71
CA ARG A 76 10.56 -6.44 -16.00
C ARG A 76 11.89 -5.78 -16.30
N VAL A 77 12.50 -5.18 -15.29
CA VAL A 77 13.83 -4.57 -15.44
C VAL A 77 14.89 -5.64 -15.77
N GLU A 78 14.86 -6.77 -15.08
CA GLU A 78 15.77 -7.88 -15.34
C GLU A 78 15.61 -8.43 -16.75
N ASN A 79 14.37 -8.65 -17.21
CA ASN A 79 14.08 -9.14 -18.55
C ASN A 79 14.58 -8.18 -19.62
N ASN A 80 14.49 -6.88 -19.39
CA ASN A 80 14.99 -5.87 -20.31
C ASN A 80 16.52 -5.86 -20.39
N ARG A 81 17.21 -6.20 -19.31
CA ARG A 81 18.68 -6.27 -19.30
C ARG A 81 19.22 -7.46 -20.07
N GLU A 82 18.49 -8.54 -20.16
CA GLU A 82 18.90 -9.75 -20.86
C GLU A 82 18.78 -9.61 -22.38
N VAL A 83 18.10 -8.62 -22.88
CA VAL A 83 17.93 -8.36 -24.29
C VAL A 83 18.97 -7.36 -24.78
#